data_f02f293f8280500f003e4c9b74c33dd2
#
_entry.id   f02f293f8280500f003e4c9b74c33dd2
#
_cell.length_a   1.000
_cell.length_b   1.000
_cell.length_c   1.000
_cell.angle_alpha   90.00
_cell.angle_beta   90.00
_cell.angle_gamma   90.00
#
_symmetry.space_group_name_H-M   'P 1'
#
loop_
_entity.id
_entity.type
_entity.pdbx_description
1 polymer ?
#
loop_
_entity_poly.entity_id
_entity_poly.type
_entity_poly.pdbx_seq_one_letter_code
_entity_poly.pdbx_strand_id
1 'polypeptide(L)'
;TVSVKGNSLKTTTTAQTQGNSVSVDVQNAQLDGTQAARDILTLNASEKLTHSGKSSAPSLSLSAPELTSSGVLVGSALNTQSQTLTNSGLLQGEASLTVNTQRLDNQQNGTLYSAADLTLDIPDIRNSGLITGDNGLTLNTASLSNPGKIIADTLNVRATTLDGNGLLQGAGALALAGDTLSQGRNGRWLTAGDLSLRGKTLNTAGTTQGQNLTVQAD
;
A
#
# COMPACT_ATOMS: atom_id res chain seq x y z
N THR A 1 -25.26 -12.41 11.10
CA THR A 1 -24.32 -11.38 11.60
C THR A 1 -23.56 -11.93 12.79
N VAL A 2 -22.27 -11.76 12.80
CA VAL A 2 -21.39 -12.00 13.97
C VAL A 2 -20.90 -10.65 14.44
N SER A 3 -21.06 -10.36 15.72
CA SER A 3 -20.61 -9.10 16.33
C SER A 3 -19.81 -9.39 17.58
N VAL A 4 -18.59 -8.86 17.64
CA VAL A 4 -17.70 -8.97 18.80
C VAL A 4 -17.37 -7.56 19.29
N LYS A 5 -17.65 -7.30 20.57
CA LYS A 5 -17.33 -6.02 21.23
C LYS A 5 -16.64 -6.27 22.55
N GLY A 6 -15.70 -5.43 22.91
CA GLY A 6 -14.98 -5.56 24.19
C GLY A 6 -13.68 -4.77 24.23
N ASN A 7 -12.89 -5.02 25.25
CA ASN A 7 -11.60 -4.34 25.40
C ASN A 7 -10.52 -4.98 24.55
N SER A 8 -10.48 -6.31 24.46
CA SER A 8 -9.50 -6.99 23.63
C SER A 8 -10.08 -8.23 22.98
N LEU A 9 -9.63 -8.51 21.76
CA LEU A 9 -9.89 -9.75 21.04
C LEU A 9 -8.56 -10.37 20.61
N LYS A 10 -8.37 -11.62 20.99
CA LYS A 10 -7.27 -12.43 20.48
C LYS A 10 -7.82 -13.71 19.87
N THR A 11 -7.51 -13.96 18.62
CA THR A 11 -7.80 -15.22 17.95
C THR A 11 -6.52 -16.03 17.77
N THR A 12 -6.63 -17.35 17.80
CA THR A 12 -5.52 -18.27 17.49
C THR A 12 -5.48 -18.55 15.99
N THR A 13 -4.40 -19.10 15.51
CA THR A 13 -4.21 -19.44 14.09
C THR A 13 -5.25 -20.43 13.54
N THR A 14 -5.86 -21.23 14.40
CA THR A 14 -6.93 -22.19 14.04
C THR A 14 -8.34 -21.63 14.20
N ALA A 15 -8.47 -20.44 14.78
CA ALA A 15 -9.80 -19.82 14.98
C ALA A 15 -10.41 -19.42 13.64
N GLN A 16 -11.74 -19.65 13.53
CA GLN A 16 -12.51 -19.26 12.36
C GLN A 16 -13.73 -18.46 12.80
N THR A 17 -13.89 -17.30 12.18
CA THR A 17 -15.08 -16.46 12.36
C THR A 17 -15.72 -16.25 11.01
N GLN A 18 -16.96 -16.72 10.84
CA GLN A 18 -17.67 -16.68 9.57
C GLN A 18 -19.10 -16.16 9.74
N GLY A 19 -19.58 -15.40 8.77
CA GLY A 19 -20.94 -14.89 8.76
C GLY A 19 -21.31 -14.19 7.45
N ASN A 20 -22.56 -13.75 7.31
CA ASN A 20 -22.90 -12.85 6.20
C ASN A 20 -22.24 -11.49 6.45
N SER A 21 -22.39 -10.96 7.64
CA SER A 21 -21.65 -9.79 8.10
C SER A 21 -20.91 -10.12 9.39
N VAL A 22 -19.66 -9.72 9.49
CA VAL A 22 -18.81 -9.88 10.67
C VAL A 22 -18.30 -8.51 11.10
N SER A 23 -18.47 -8.18 12.38
CA SER A 23 -18.01 -6.92 12.96
C SER A 23 -17.23 -7.18 14.24
N VAL A 24 -16.05 -6.63 14.31
CA VAL A 24 -15.20 -6.58 15.50
C VAL A 24 -15.02 -5.12 15.89
N ASP A 25 -15.30 -4.78 17.14
CA ASP A 25 -15.18 -3.43 17.68
C ASP A 25 -14.61 -3.52 19.11
N VAL A 26 -13.32 -3.31 19.21
CA VAL A 26 -12.54 -3.54 20.44
C VAL A 26 -11.50 -2.43 20.65
N GLN A 27 -10.86 -2.41 21.80
CA GLN A 27 -9.73 -1.52 22.05
C GLN A 27 -8.45 -2.03 21.35
N ASN A 28 -8.16 -3.32 21.54
CA ASN A 28 -6.99 -3.97 20.96
C ASN A 28 -7.39 -5.30 20.29
N ALA A 29 -6.93 -5.53 19.07
CA ALA A 29 -7.18 -6.76 18.34
C ALA A 29 -5.88 -7.45 17.93
N GLN A 30 -5.80 -8.77 18.19
CA GLN A 30 -4.80 -9.66 17.61
C GLN A 30 -5.52 -10.78 16.84
N LEU A 31 -5.46 -10.74 15.53
CA LEU A 31 -6.24 -11.61 14.64
C LEU A 31 -5.30 -12.56 13.89
N ASP A 32 -5.03 -13.71 14.48
CA ASP A 32 -4.12 -14.73 13.92
C ASP A 32 -4.88 -15.82 13.14
N GLY A 33 -6.21 -15.89 13.27
CA GLY A 33 -7.08 -16.87 12.62
C GLY A 33 -7.66 -16.38 11.30
N THR A 34 -8.75 -17.04 10.89
CA THR A 34 -9.50 -16.69 9.67
C THR A 34 -10.78 -15.94 10.02
N GLN A 35 -11.00 -14.80 9.38
CA GLN A 35 -12.25 -14.04 9.44
C GLN A 35 -12.81 -13.92 8.02
N ALA A 36 -14.03 -14.40 7.81
CA ALA A 36 -14.66 -14.34 6.50
C ALA A 36 -16.12 -13.86 6.58
N ALA A 37 -16.48 -12.97 5.67
CA ALA A 37 -17.87 -12.56 5.52
C ALA A 37 -18.32 -12.67 4.06
N ARG A 38 -19.62 -12.99 3.86
CA ARG A 38 -20.21 -13.02 2.52
C ARG A 38 -20.42 -11.65 1.93
N ASP A 39 -20.67 -10.67 2.80
CA ASP A 39 -20.98 -9.29 2.39
C ASP A 39 -19.96 -8.29 2.96
N ILE A 40 -19.92 -8.14 4.29
CA ILE A 40 -19.15 -7.10 4.96
C ILE A 40 -18.35 -7.67 6.12
N LEU A 41 -17.06 -7.38 6.16
CA LEU A 41 -16.18 -7.62 7.29
C LEU A 41 -15.60 -6.28 7.78
N THR A 42 -15.91 -5.94 9.03
CA THR A 42 -15.39 -4.72 9.65
C THR A 42 -14.56 -5.08 10.89
N LEU A 43 -13.32 -4.64 10.92
CA LEU A 43 -12.36 -4.89 11.97
C LEU A 43 -11.88 -3.55 12.54
N ASN A 44 -12.46 -3.13 13.67
CA ASN A 44 -12.11 -1.87 14.32
C ASN A 44 -11.40 -2.12 15.65
N ALA A 45 -10.30 -1.42 15.83
CA ALA A 45 -9.64 -1.32 17.13
C ALA A 45 -9.37 0.16 17.44
N SER A 46 -9.74 0.61 18.66
CA SER A 46 -9.55 2.03 19.01
C SER A 46 -8.09 2.38 19.34
N GLU A 47 -7.22 1.39 19.52
CA GLU A 47 -5.80 1.58 19.81
C GLU A 47 -4.92 0.85 18.79
N LYS A 48 -4.96 -0.49 18.79
CA LYS A 48 -4.06 -1.32 17.98
C LYS A 48 -4.76 -2.52 17.37
N LEU A 49 -4.50 -2.74 16.07
CA LEU A 49 -4.91 -3.94 15.36
C LEU A 49 -3.68 -4.63 14.76
N THR A 50 -3.45 -5.86 15.19
CA THR A 50 -2.44 -6.76 14.61
C THR A 50 -3.13 -7.89 13.89
N HIS A 51 -2.85 -8.07 12.62
CA HIS A 51 -3.44 -9.08 11.76
C HIS A 51 -2.34 -9.96 11.16
N SER A 52 -2.32 -11.24 11.52
CA SER A 52 -1.39 -12.22 10.94
C SER A 52 -2.12 -13.37 10.22
N GLY A 53 -3.43 -13.43 10.35
CA GLY A 53 -4.27 -14.47 9.78
C GLY A 53 -4.72 -14.20 8.35
N LYS A 54 -5.95 -14.62 8.04
CA LYS A 54 -6.59 -14.37 6.75
C LYS A 54 -7.94 -13.69 6.95
N SER A 55 -8.15 -12.57 6.29
CA SER A 55 -9.46 -11.89 6.30
C SER A 55 -9.95 -11.66 4.88
N SER A 56 -11.20 -12.03 4.62
CA SER A 56 -11.80 -11.88 3.29
C SER A 56 -13.27 -11.52 3.33
N ALA A 57 -13.67 -10.57 2.49
CA ALA A 57 -15.06 -10.21 2.24
C ALA A 57 -15.16 -9.37 0.97
N PRO A 58 -16.32 -9.29 0.29
CA PRO A 58 -16.54 -8.30 -0.76
C PRO A 58 -16.26 -6.86 -0.29
N SER A 59 -16.76 -6.48 0.88
CA SER A 59 -16.40 -5.22 1.54
C SER A 59 -15.61 -5.52 2.81
N LEU A 60 -14.33 -5.21 2.82
CA LEU A 60 -13.42 -5.42 3.93
C LEU A 60 -12.87 -4.08 4.42
N SER A 61 -13.11 -3.76 5.68
CA SER A 61 -12.63 -2.53 6.32
C SER A 61 -11.85 -2.82 7.59
N LEU A 62 -10.68 -2.20 7.73
CA LEU A 62 -9.87 -2.23 8.94
C LEU A 62 -9.62 -0.80 9.41
N SER A 63 -9.79 -0.56 10.71
CA SER A 63 -9.50 0.75 11.32
C SER A 63 -8.79 0.58 12.65
N ALA A 64 -7.64 1.22 12.80
CA ALA A 64 -6.93 1.37 14.07
C ALA A 64 -5.88 2.47 13.96
N PRO A 65 -5.58 3.23 15.01
CA PRO A 65 -4.44 4.16 14.99
C PRO A 65 -3.12 3.49 14.63
N GLU A 66 -2.85 2.33 15.21
CA GLU A 66 -1.71 1.47 14.85
C GLU A 66 -2.24 0.19 14.19
N LEU A 67 -2.01 0.04 12.90
CA LEU A 67 -2.42 -1.13 12.11
C LEU A 67 -1.18 -1.86 11.59
N THR A 68 -1.04 -3.12 12.00
CA THR A 68 0.04 -4.00 11.52
C THR A 68 -0.58 -5.23 10.85
N SER A 69 -0.19 -5.50 9.60
CA SER A 69 -0.61 -6.70 8.87
C SER A 69 0.59 -7.49 8.38
N SER A 70 0.67 -8.75 8.77
CA SER A 70 1.60 -9.74 8.22
C SER A 70 0.87 -10.91 7.54
N GLY A 71 -0.45 -10.90 7.59
CA GLY A 71 -1.33 -11.92 7.02
C GLY A 71 -1.85 -11.54 5.63
N VAL A 72 -3.03 -12.05 5.30
CA VAL A 72 -3.67 -11.88 4.00
C VAL A 72 -5.00 -11.16 4.17
N LEU A 73 -5.13 -10.01 3.57
CA LEU A 73 -6.34 -9.20 3.51
C LEU A 73 -6.79 -9.12 2.05
N VAL A 74 -7.95 -9.67 1.73
CA VAL A 74 -8.50 -9.68 0.37
C VAL A 74 -9.95 -9.21 0.39
N GLY A 75 -10.23 -8.20 -0.40
CA GLY A 75 -11.59 -7.69 -0.60
C GLY A 75 -11.84 -7.31 -2.03
N SER A 76 -13.10 -7.32 -2.47
CA SER A 76 -13.44 -6.62 -3.70
C SER A 76 -13.17 -5.13 -3.49
N ALA A 77 -13.69 -4.55 -2.42
CA ALA A 77 -13.27 -3.26 -1.89
C ALA A 77 -12.54 -3.48 -0.55
N LEU A 78 -11.24 -3.20 -0.50
CA LEU A 78 -10.43 -3.20 0.72
C LEU A 78 -10.15 -1.77 1.16
N ASN A 79 -10.56 -1.43 2.38
CA ASN A 79 -10.31 -0.12 2.99
C ASN A 79 -9.50 -0.27 4.27
N THR A 80 -8.44 0.51 4.42
CA THR A 80 -7.69 0.62 5.66
C THR A 80 -7.63 2.06 6.13
N GLN A 81 -7.80 2.29 7.43
CA GLN A 81 -7.66 3.59 8.07
C GLN A 81 -6.80 3.52 9.31
N SER A 82 -5.75 4.34 9.36
CA SER A 82 -4.80 4.34 10.47
C SER A 82 -4.04 5.67 10.58
N GLN A 83 -3.27 5.83 11.64
CA GLN A 83 -2.19 6.81 11.69
C GLN A 83 -0.90 6.20 11.13
N THR A 84 -0.64 4.94 11.47
CA THR A 84 0.49 4.18 10.96
C THR A 84 0.02 2.82 10.46
N LEU A 85 0.37 2.49 9.22
CA LEU A 85 0.17 1.18 8.61
C LEU A 85 1.52 0.52 8.36
N THR A 86 1.76 -0.62 9.01
CA THR A 86 2.91 -1.49 8.74
C THR A 86 2.41 -2.76 8.06
N ASN A 87 2.90 -3.04 6.86
CA ASN A 87 2.51 -4.22 6.09
C ASN A 87 3.71 -5.08 5.74
N SER A 88 3.67 -6.35 6.13
CA SER A 88 4.59 -7.40 5.67
C SER A 88 3.87 -8.60 5.04
N GLY A 89 2.56 -8.49 4.85
CA GLY A 89 1.69 -9.48 4.22
C GLY A 89 1.07 -8.97 2.92
N LEU A 90 -0.10 -9.47 2.57
CA LEU A 90 -0.84 -9.06 1.37
C LEU A 90 -2.06 -8.21 1.72
N LEU A 91 -2.13 -7.02 1.13
CA LEU A 91 -3.33 -6.19 1.04
C LEU A 91 -3.78 -6.16 -0.41
N GLN A 92 -4.92 -6.78 -0.72
CA GLN A 92 -5.44 -6.90 -2.08
C GLN A 92 -6.86 -6.36 -2.20
N GLY A 93 -7.05 -5.40 -3.09
CA GLY A 93 -8.35 -4.92 -3.55
C GLY A 93 -8.60 -5.35 -4.99
N GLU A 94 -9.63 -6.19 -5.22
CA GLU A 94 -9.95 -6.68 -6.57
C GLU A 94 -10.64 -5.62 -7.43
N ALA A 95 -11.47 -4.79 -6.84
CA ALA A 95 -12.10 -3.64 -7.49
C ALA A 95 -11.52 -2.31 -6.98
N SER A 96 -11.14 -2.24 -5.70
CA SER A 96 -10.49 -1.07 -5.13
C SER A 96 -9.67 -1.39 -3.89
N LEU A 97 -8.53 -0.71 -3.76
CA LEU A 97 -7.73 -0.64 -2.54
C LEU A 97 -7.66 0.81 -2.09
N THR A 98 -8.14 1.10 -0.89
CA THR A 98 -8.05 2.43 -0.28
C THR A 98 -7.19 2.35 0.98
N VAL A 99 -6.14 3.15 1.04
CA VAL A 99 -5.22 3.21 2.18
C VAL A 99 -5.18 4.65 2.70
N ASN A 100 -5.86 4.89 3.81
CA ASN A 100 -5.84 6.17 4.51
C ASN A 100 -4.93 6.07 5.73
N THR A 101 -3.74 6.65 5.64
CA THR A 101 -2.77 6.66 6.74
C THR A 101 -1.86 7.87 6.65
N GLN A 102 -1.24 8.27 7.77
CA GLN A 102 -0.21 9.32 7.76
C GLN A 102 1.16 8.75 7.40
N ARG A 103 1.37 7.46 7.71
CA ARG A 103 2.62 6.77 7.44
C ARG A 103 2.36 5.33 6.98
N LEU A 104 2.93 4.97 5.85
CA LEU A 104 2.95 3.61 5.31
C LEU A 104 4.37 3.05 5.37
N ASP A 105 4.56 1.94 6.08
CA ASP A 105 5.76 1.10 6.01
C ASP A 105 5.41 -0.25 5.38
N ASN A 106 5.61 -0.36 4.06
CA ASN A 106 5.47 -1.62 3.34
C ASN A 106 6.82 -2.34 3.36
N GLN A 107 6.93 -3.32 4.23
CA GLN A 107 8.16 -4.06 4.49
C GLN A 107 8.51 -5.04 3.36
N GLN A 108 9.69 -5.67 3.43
CA GLN A 108 10.26 -6.50 2.35
C GLN A 108 9.33 -7.57 1.78
N ASN A 109 8.50 -8.20 2.61
CA ASN A 109 7.55 -9.23 2.17
C ASN A 109 6.14 -8.66 1.95
N GLY A 110 5.95 -7.37 2.18
CA GLY A 110 4.66 -6.71 2.05
C GLY A 110 4.28 -6.47 0.59
N THR A 111 3.02 -6.71 0.28
CA THR A 111 2.43 -6.40 -1.03
C THR A 111 1.16 -5.59 -0.84
N LEU A 112 1.08 -4.45 -1.51
CA LEU A 112 -0.16 -3.72 -1.77
C LEU A 112 -0.50 -3.94 -3.24
N TYR A 113 -1.70 -4.49 -3.50
CA TYR A 113 -2.17 -4.77 -4.85
C TYR A 113 -3.58 -4.25 -5.09
N SER A 114 -3.77 -3.59 -6.22
CA SER A 114 -5.09 -3.23 -6.73
C SER A 114 -5.22 -3.66 -8.19
N ALA A 115 -6.30 -4.38 -8.53
CA ALA A 115 -6.61 -4.71 -9.92
C ALA A 115 -7.20 -3.51 -10.70
N ALA A 116 -7.58 -2.43 -10.01
CA ALA A 116 -8.00 -1.17 -10.61
C ALA A 116 -6.93 -0.09 -10.40
N ASP A 117 -7.25 1.14 -10.79
CA ASP A 117 -6.40 2.29 -10.49
C ASP A 117 -6.19 2.41 -8.96
N LEU A 118 -4.96 2.68 -8.56
CA LEU A 118 -4.58 2.89 -7.17
C LEU A 118 -4.03 4.30 -6.97
N THR A 119 -4.62 5.03 -6.04
CA THR A 119 -4.09 6.32 -5.60
C THR A 119 -3.73 6.23 -4.12
N LEU A 120 -2.50 6.59 -3.79
CA LEU A 120 -1.99 6.68 -2.43
C LEU A 120 -1.62 8.13 -2.11
N ASP A 121 -2.50 8.80 -1.37
CA ASP A 121 -2.30 10.15 -0.85
C ASP A 121 -1.81 10.06 0.60
N ILE A 122 -0.53 9.74 0.77
CA ILE A 122 0.06 9.41 2.08
C ILE A 122 1.30 10.28 2.30
N PRO A 123 1.36 11.05 3.39
CA PRO A 123 2.48 11.97 3.63
C PRO A 123 3.86 11.33 3.68
N ASP A 124 3.98 10.14 4.28
CA ASP A 124 5.25 9.41 4.42
C ASP A 124 5.09 7.97 3.97
N ILE A 125 5.77 7.59 2.88
CA ILE A 125 5.76 6.25 2.30
C ILE A 125 7.19 5.67 2.33
N ARG A 126 7.34 4.55 3.02
CA ARG A 126 8.48 3.66 2.91
C ARG A 126 8.04 2.35 2.27
N ASN A 127 8.63 2.01 1.13
CA ASN A 127 8.34 0.76 0.43
C ASN A 127 9.60 -0.09 0.26
N SER A 128 9.73 -1.15 1.03
CA SER A 128 10.77 -2.17 0.87
C SER A 128 10.24 -3.44 0.17
N GLY A 129 8.93 -3.55 0.03
CA GLY A 129 8.20 -4.65 -0.61
C GLY A 129 7.74 -4.31 -2.02
N LEU A 130 6.51 -4.67 -2.33
CA LEU A 130 5.86 -4.42 -3.62
C LEU A 130 4.61 -3.56 -3.44
N ILE A 131 4.51 -2.49 -4.21
CA ILE A 131 3.25 -1.76 -4.44
C ILE A 131 2.95 -1.88 -5.93
N THR A 132 1.77 -2.38 -6.28
CA THR A 132 1.42 -2.60 -7.67
C THR A 132 -0.06 -2.39 -7.94
N GLY A 133 -0.36 -1.89 -9.13
CA GLY A 133 -1.69 -1.80 -9.71
C GLY A 133 -1.66 -2.29 -11.15
N ASP A 134 -2.73 -2.96 -11.59
CA ASP A 134 -2.80 -3.47 -12.96
C ASP A 134 -2.93 -2.35 -13.99
N ASN A 135 -3.52 -1.22 -13.60
CA ASN A 135 -3.72 -0.05 -14.46
C ASN A 135 -2.84 1.12 -14.01
N GLY A 136 -3.46 2.22 -13.59
CA GLY A 136 -2.77 3.41 -13.11
C GLY A 136 -2.42 3.33 -11.64
N LEU A 137 -1.22 3.77 -11.28
CA LEU A 137 -0.78 3.98 -9.91
C LEU A 137 -0.30 5.41 -9.74
N THR A 138 -0.95 6.13 -8.83
CA THR A 138 -0.57 7.49 -8.48
C THR A 138 -0.15 7.55 -7.01
N LEU A 139 1.04 8.07 -6.75
CA LEU A 139 1.54 8.35 -5.40
C LEU A 139 1.67 9.85 -5.23
N ASN A 140 0.98 10.41 -4.23
CA ASN A 140 1.13 11.79 -3.80
C ASN A 140 1.63 11.78 -2.35
N THR A 141 2.84 12.27 -2.13
CA THR A 141 3.50 12.14 -0.83
C THR A 141 4.47 13.30 -0.57
N ALA A 142 4.74 13.60 0.69
CA ALA A 142 5.86 14.47 1.02
C ALA A 142 7.20 13.72 0.93
N SER A 143 7.23 12.47 1.40
CA SER A 143 8.44 11.66 1.40
C SER A 143 8.17 10.26 0.87
N LEU A 144 8.91 9.86 -0.17
CA LEU A 144 8.93 8.49 -0.67
C LEU A 144 10.34 7.92 -0.57
N SER A 145 10.49 6.88 0.25
CA SER A 145 11.68 6.01 0.25
C SER A 145 11.34 4.66 -0.34
N ASN A 146 11.92 4.33 -1.50
CA ASN A 146 11.62 3.09 -2.23
C ASN A 146 12.88 2.24 -2.47
N PRO A 147 13.33 1.43 -1.50
CA PRO A 147 14.28 0.35 -1.76
C PRO A 147 13.63 -0.88 -2.39
N GLY A 148 12.31 -0.99 -2.44
CA GLY A 148 11.54 -2.09 -2.99
C GLY A 148 11.14 -1.90 -4.45
N LYS A 149 9.91 -2.26 -4.78
CA LYS A 149 9.37 -2.19 -6.14
C LYS A 149 8.01 -1.48 -6.15
N ILE A 150 7.84 -0.56 -7.08
CA ILE A 150 6.55 0.07 -7.39
C ILE A 150 6.34 -0.11 -8.89
N ILE A 151 5.26 -0.79 -9.27
CA ILE A 151 5.01 -1.24 -10.65
C ILE A 151 3.55 -1.02 -11.02
N ALA A 152 3.30 -0.44 -12.18
CA ALA A 152 1.97 -0.29 -12.76
C ALA A 152 2.04 -0.22 -14.29
N ASP A 153 0.91 -0.18 -14.98
CA ASP A 153 0.89 0.17 -16.39
C ASP A 153 1.31 1.64 -16.58
N THR A 154 0.64 2.54 -15.90
CA THR A 154 1.02 3.95 -15.83
C THR A 154 1.37 4.32 -14.39
N LEU A 155 2.63 4.72 -14.14
CA LEU A 155 3.09 5.12 -12.82
C LEU A 155 3.34 6.63 -12.74
N ASN A 156 2.61 7.29 -11.85
CA ASN A 156 2.78 8.71 -11.54
C ASN A 156 3.22 8.88 -10.09
N VAL A 157 4.35 9.51 -9.86
CA VAL A 157 4.85 9.83 -8.52
C VAL A 157 5.02 11.34 -8.37
N ARG A 158 4.35 11.91 -7.40
CA ARG A 158 4.53 13.29 -6.94
C ARG A 158 4.99 13.25 -5.50
N ALA A 159 6.26 13.57 -5.29
CA ALA A 159 6.87 13.53 -3.97
C ALA A 159 7.70 14.79 -3.74
N THR A 160 7.57 15.47 -2.58
CA THR A 160 8.50 16.55 -2.28
C THR A 160 9.93 16.01 -2.29
N THR A 161 10.13 14.83 -1.69
CA THR A 161 11.43 14.13 -1.72
C THR A 161 11.21 12.67 -2.14
N LEU A 162 11.90 12.24 -3.18
CA LEU A 162 11.97 10.85 -3.62
C LEU A 162 13.40 10.31 -3.43
N ASP A 163 13.53 9.23 -2.64
CA ASP A 163 14.72 8.38 -2.59
C ASP A 163 14.40 7.02 -3.23
N GLY A 164 14.82 6.86 -4.49
CA GLY A 164 14.50 5.72 -5.35
C GLY A 164 15.68 4.77 -5.54
N ASN A 165 16.07 4.04 -4.52
CA ASN A 165 17.10 2.99 -4.61
C ASN A 165 16.61 1.66 -5.19
N GLY A 166 15.30 1.45 -5.29
CA GLY A 166 14.65 0.28 -5.85
C GLY A 166 14.13 0.49 -7.26
N LEU A 167 13.10 -0.26 -7.62
CA LEU A 167 12.46 -0.21 -8.92
C LEU A 167 11.23 0.71 -8.90
N LEU A 168 11.18 1.66 -9.83
CA LEU A 168 9.97 2.37 -10.25
C LEU A 168 9.73 2.02 -11.72
N GLN A 169 8.61 1.38 -12.02
CA GLN A 169 8.31 0.93 -13.38
C GLN A 169 6.87 1.24 -13.77
N GLY A 170 6.74 1.97 -14.88
CA GLY A 170 5.48 2.09 -15.61
C GLY A 170 5.60 1.36 -16.92
N ALA A 171 4.76 0.35 -17.21
CA ALA A 171 4.88 -0.39 -18.48
C ALA A 171 4.67 0.53 -19.68
N GLY A 172 3.62 1.34 -19.67
CA GLY A 172 3.28 2.31 -20.71
C GLY A 172 3.89 3.69 -20.49
N ALA A 173 3.92 4.19 -19.25
CA ALA A 173 4.49 5.50 -18.93
C ALA A 173 4.98 5.58 -17.48
N LEU A 174 6.01 6.40 -17.27
CA LEU A 174 6.54 6.73 -15.95
C LEU A 174 6.73 8.25 -15.81
N ALA A 175 6.06 8.86 -14.85
CA ALA A 175 6.23 10.27 -14.53
C ALA A 175 6.64 10.45 -13.06
N LEU A 176 7.77 11.10 -12.83
CA LEU A 176 8.29 11.43 -11.51
C LEU A 176 8.41 12.96 -11.38
N ALA A 177 7.75 13.53 -10.39
CA ALA A 177 7.78 14.96 -10.12
C ALA A 177 7.99 15.25 -8.63
N GLY A 178 8.81 16.28 -8.35
CA GLY A 178 9.05 16.71 -6.97
C GLY A 178 10.15 17.76 -6.83
N ASP A 179 10.42 18.17 -5.60
CA ASP A 179 11.52 19.09 -5.36
C ASP A 179 12.89 18.40 -5.49
N THR A 180 13.03 17.24 -4.86
CA THR A 180 14.26 16.44 -4.93
C THR A 180 13.95 15.01 -5.38
N LEU A 181 14.48 14.63 -6.52
CA LEU A 181 14.44 13.28 -7.04
C LEU A 181 15.84 12.67 -6.98
N SER A 182 16.03 11.68 -6.14
CA SER A 182 17.32 10.99 -5.96
C SER A 182 17.19 9.53 -6.32
N GLN A 183 18.05 9.08 -7.23
CA GLN A 183 18.18 7.68 -7.63
C GLN A 183 19.56 7.18 -7.22
N GLY A 184 19.61 6.21 -6.32
CA GLY A 184 20.86 5.55 -5.96
C GLY A 184 21.39 4.64 -7.08
N ARG A 185 22.60 4.11 -6.90
CA ARG A 185 23.29 3.27 -7.91
C ARG A 185 22.52 2.02 -8.31
N ASN A 186 21.71 1.47 -7.40
CA ASN A 186 20.89 0.29 -7.65
C ASN A 186 19.48 0.64 -8.11
N GLY A 187 19.14 1.93 -8.11
CA GLY A 187 17.83 2.43 -8.52
C GLY A 187 17.57 2.21 -10.00
N ARG A 188 16.35 1.83 -10.33
CA ARG A 188 15.91 1.59 -11.71
C ARG A 188 14.59 2.30 -11.95
N TRP A 189 14.58 3.27 -12.84
CA TRP A 189 13.40 4.01 -13.29
C TRP A 189 13.14 3.64 -14.75
N LEU A 190 12.13 2.80 -14.99
CA LEU A 190 11.97 2.11 -16.25
C LEU A 190 10.56 2.27 -16.82
N THR A 191 10.48 2.47 -18.11
CA THR A 191 9.24 2.35 -18.89
C THR A 191 9.56 1.92 -20.33
N ALA A 192 8.61 1.25 -20.98
CA ALA A 192 8.69 1.02 -22.42
C ALA A 192 8.21 2.23 -23.22
N GLY A 193 7.43 3.13 -22.63
CA GLY A 193 6.93 4.35 -23.24
C GLY A 193 7.66 5.60 -22.77
N ASP A 194 6.90 6.65 -22.47
CA ASP A 194 7.45 7.95 -22.12
C ASP A 194 7.88 8.01 -20.65
N LEU A 195 9.10 8.51 -20.43
CA LEU A 195 9.65 8.81 -19.11
C LEU A 195 9.75 10.33 -18.92
N SER A 196 9.08 10.85 -17.92
CA SER A 196 9.14 12.26 -17.53
C SER A 196 9.73 12.43 -16.14
N LEU A 197 10.77 13.23 -16.02
CA LEU A 197 11.41 13.63 -14.76
C LEU A 197 11.29 15.14 -14.61
N ARG A 198 10.66 15.60 -13.52
CA ARG A 198 10.53 17.03 -13.24
C ARG A 198 10.91 17.32 -11.79
N GLY A 199 11.85 18.25 -11.57
CA GLY A 199 12.25 18.61 -10.23
C GLY A 199 13.23 19.74 -10.16
N LYS A 200 13.41 20.33 -8.97
CA LYS A 200 14.43 21.34 -8.72
C LYS A 200 15.83 20.71 -8.62
N THR A 201 15.89 19.52 -8.05
CA THR A 201 17.13 18.76 -7.90
C THR A 201 16.93 17.33 -8.40
N LEU A 202 17.72 16.94 -9.39
CA LEU A 202 17.71 15.60 -9.98
C LEU A 202 19.08 14.95 -9.80
N ASN A 203 19.16 13.91 -8.98
CA ASN A 203 20.36 13.12 -8.75
C ASN A 203 20.13 11.70 -9.25
N THR A 204 20.71 11.32 -10.38
CA THR A 204 20.55 10.01 -10.97
C THR A 204 21.88 9.28 -11.04
N ALA A 205 22.00 8.15 -10.33
CA ALA A 205 23.20 7.31 -10.33
C ALA A 205 22.94 5.87 -10.80
N GLY A 206 21.67 5.51 -10.97
CA GLY A 206 21.23 4.18 -11.40
C GLY A 206 20.85 4.12 -12.86
N THR A 207 19.90 3.26 -13.20
CA THR A 207 19.39 3.10 -14.58
C THR A 207 18.10 3.87 -14.76
N THR A 208 18.08 4.73 -15.77
CA THR A 208 16.90 5.48 -16.21
C THR A 208 16.66 5.15 -17.67
N GLN A 209 15.49 4.57 -18.02
CA GLN A 209 15.19 4.11 -19.37
C GLN A 209 13.73 4.35 -19.74
N GLY A 210 13.52 4.93 -20.89
CA GLY A 210 12.22 5.10 -21.55
C GLY A 210 12.40 5.19 -23.06
N GLN A 211 11.32 5.09 -23.82
CA GLN A 211 11.35 5.32 -25.27
C GLN A 211 11.69 6.78 -25.56
N ASN A 212 10.99 7.69 -24.88
CA ASN A 212 11.31 9.12 -24.90
C ASN A 212 11.60 9.56 -23.46
N LEU A 213 12.69 10.31 -23.26
CA LEU A 213 13.06 10.86 -21.97
C LEU A 213 12.90 12.38 -22.00
N THR A 214 12.03 12.90 -21.16
CA THR A 214 11.88 14.34 -20.90
C THR A 214 12.40 14.65 -19.50
N VAL A 215 13.33 15.58 -19.40
CA VAL A 215 13.87 16.06 -18.13
C VAL A 215 13.65 17.56 -18.03
N GLN A 216 12.98 18.00 -16.99
CA GLN A 216 12.78 19.41 -16.69
C GLN A 216 13.32 19.71 -15.28
N ALA A 217 14.30 20.57 -15.19
CA ALA A 217 14.80 21.13 -13.94
C ALA A 217 14.23 22.56 -13.80
N ASP A 218 13.57 22.84 -12.69
CA ASP A 218 12.97 24.14 -12.37
C ASP A 218 13.97 25.08 -11.66
#